data_b6f59f575c24b5e2d5b04146322ad862
#
_entry.id   b6f59f575c24b5e2d5b04146322ad862
#
_cell.length_a   1.000
_cell.length_b   1.000
_cell.length_c   1.000
_cell.angle_alpha   90.00
_cell.angle_beta   90.00
_cell.angle_gamma   90.00
#
_symmetry.space_group_name_H-M   'P 1'
#
loop_
_entity.id
_entity.type
_entity.pdbx_description
1 polymer ?
#
loop_
_entity_poly.entity_id
_entity_poly.type
_entity_poly.pdbx_seq_one_letter_code
_entity_poly.pdbx_strand_id
1 'polypeptide(L)'
;ASGYEWSRVEDQLAQEHTVYTLDLLGCGRSEKAGITYTNFLFVQIICDFIKNVIKEKTDIIASGFSCSFVTTAAAYDKESINKIMFINPVSMISLAQTTTKKDKLFKFFIELPIFGTFIYHIIVSRETINDFFLDKLYYNPFHVDKDVLDAYYEAAHKGGYYAKCLYSSQSAKYMNINIRHAVESIDNSIYIVEGEDEPNGAAIVEAYQKVNPAIESATIPCSKHFPHIENVEAFLEQVGAFF
;
A
#
# COMPACT_ATOMS: atom_id res chain seq x y z
N ALA A 1 4.05 -0.83 6.46
CA ALA A 1 3.25 0.33 6.08
C ALA A 1 2.70 1.04 7.31
N SER A 2 2.63 2.35 7.28
CA SER A 2 2.13 3.19 8.38
C SER A 2 1.58 4.47 7.79
N GLY A 3 0.55 5.07 8.40
CA GLY A 3 0.04 6.39 8.06
C GLY A 3 1.09 7.50 8.14
N TYR A 4 2.18 7.26 8.83
CA TYR A 4 3.33 8.19 8.83
C TYR A 4 3.90 8.45 7.43
N GLU A 5 3.67 7.59 6.47
CA GLU A 5 4.01 7.75 5.06
C GLU A 5 3.42 9.04 4.45
N TRP A 6 2.29 9.50 4.97
CA TRP A 6 1.57 10.70 4.50
C TRP A 6 1.97 11.99 5.22
N SER A 7 2.80 11.91 6.28
CA SER A 7 3.15 13.05 7.15
C SER A 7 3.74 14.27 6.43
N ARG A 8 4.32 14.06 5.23
CA ARG A 8 4.90 15.15 4.44
C ARG A 8 3.90 15.89 3.55
N VAL A 9 2.73 15.31 3.32
CA VAL A 9 1.72 15.85 2.40
C VAL A 9 0.38 16.15 3.09
N GLU A 10 0.11 15.52 4.25
CA GLU A 10 -1.19 15.64 4.92
C GLU A 10 -1.56 17.09 5.31
N ASP A 11 -0.60 17.89 5.79
CA ASP A 11 -0.85 19.28 6.17
C ASP A 11 -1.20 20.17 4.98
N GLN A 12 -0.57 19.93 3.81
CA GLN A 12 -0.90 20.67 2.59
C GLN A 12 -2.27 20.24 2.03
N LEU A 13 -2.54 18.94 2.01
CA LEU A 13 -3.83 18.41 1.57
C LEU A 13 -4.98 18.89 2.49
N ALA A 14 -4.72 19.01 3.79
CA ALA A 14 -5.71 19.46 4.77
C ALA A 14 -6.09 20.96 4.63
N GLN A 15 -5.37 21.74 3.81
CA GLN A 15 -5.74 23.14 3.55
C GLN A 15 -7.01 23.26 2.68
N GLU A 16 -7.25 22.28 1.82
CA GLU A 16 -8.36 22.31 0.85
C GLU A 16 -9.32 21.12 1.01
N HIS A 17 -8.90 20.06 1.74
CA HIS A 17 -9.65 18.82 1.91
C HIS A 17 -9.78 18.40 3.38
N THR A 18 -10.79 17.62 3.71
CA THR A 18 -10.81 16.85 4.95
C THR A 18 -10.04 15.55 4.72
N VAL A 19 -8.87 15.41 5.35
CA VAL A 19 -7.95 14.29 5.15
C VAL A 19 -8.13 13.23 6.23
N TYR A 20 -8.27 11.98 5.81
CA TYR A 20 -8.30 10.81 6.69
C TYR A 20 -7.13 9.90 6.35
N THR A 21 -6.22 9.68 7.28
CA THR A 21 -5.11 8.74 7.14
C THR A 21 -5.43 7.44 7.88
N LEU A 22 -5.58 6.34 7.16
CA LEU A 22 -6.02 5.06 7.70
C LEU A 22 -4.85 4.07 7.82
N ASP A 23 -4.47 3.73 9.05
CA ASP A 23 -3.67 2.54 9.32
C ASP A 23 -4.56 1.29 9.23
N LEU A 24 -4.42 0.51 8.18
CA LEU A 24 -5.15 -0.75 8.03
C LEU A 24 -4.79 -1.75 9.14
N LEU A 25 -5.71 -2.67 9.46
CA LEU A 25 -5.46 -3.70 10.47
C LEU A 25 -4.13 -4.42 10.22
N GLY A 26 -3.31 -4.56 11.23
CA GLY A 26 -1.96 -5.11 11.11
C GLY A 26 -0.89 -4.09 10.70
N CYS A 27 -1.24 -2.88 10.26
CA CYS A 27 -0.33 -1.81 9.85
C CYS A 27 -0.19 -0.74 10.94
N GLY A 28 0.88 0.05 10.86
CA GLY A 28 1.12 1.25 11.66
C GLY A 28 0.76 1.10 13.14
N ARG A 29 -0.13 1.96 13.60
CA ARG A 29 -0.62 2.01 14.98
C ARG A 29 -1.84 1.11 15.23
N SER A 30 -2.46 0.57 14.18
CA SER A 30 -3.61 -0.33 14.29
C SER A 30 -3.25 -1.65 14.96
N GLU A 31 -4.26 -2.34 15.47
CA GLU A 31 -4.13 -3.63 16.14
C GLU A 31 -3.46 -4.67 15.23
N LYS A 32 -2.64 -5.52 15.84
CA LYS A 32 -2.01 -6.68 15.20
C LYS A 32 -2.77 -7.94 15.63
N ALA A 33 -3.69 -8.39 14.79
CA ALA A 33 -4.52 -9.56 15.09
C ALA A 33 -3.81 -10.88 14.73
N GLY A 34 -4.04 -11.91 15.52
CA GLY A 34 -3.52 -13.27 15.28
C GLY A 34 -4.37 -14.04 14.25
N ILE A 35 -4.50 -13.50 13.05
CA ILE A 35 -5.34 -14.03 11.97
C ILE A 35 -4.56 -14.16 10.66
N THR A 36 -5.14 -14.83 9.68
CA THR A 36 -4.68 -14.74 8.28
C THR A 36 -5.29 -13.49 7.64
N TYR A 37 -4.44 -12.58 7.22
CA TYR A 37 -4.86 -11.36 6.52
C TYR A 37 -5.14 -11.68 5.06
N THR A 38 -6.29 -11.23 4.57
CA THR A 38 -6.73 -11.45 3.19
C THR A 38 -7.11 -10.12 2.52
N ASN A 39 -7.17 -10.08 1.20
CA ASN A 39 -7.62 -8.90 0.48
C ASN A 39 -9.04 -8.48 0.95
N PHE A 40 -9.98 -9.42 1.03
CA PHE A 40 -11.36 -9.12 1.43
C PHE A 40 -11.49 -8.53 2.83
N LEU A 41 -10.60 -8.88 3.77
CA LEU A 41 -10.55 -8.24 5.08
C LEU A 41 -10.31 -6.73 4.94
N PHE A 42 -9.34 -6.35 4.12
CA PHE A 42 -9.00 -4.94 3.91
C PHE A 42 -10.07 -4.20 3.11
N VAL A 43 -10.65 -4.85 2.10
CA VAL A 43 -11.81 -4.32 1.37
C VAL A 43 -12.96 -3.99 2.33
N GLN A 44 -13.30 -4.91 3.24
CA GLN A 44 -14.36 -4.70 4.21
C GLN A 44 -14.03 -3.53 5.15
N ILE A 45 -12.78 -3.45 5.64
CA ILE A 45 -12.34 -2.34 6.51
C ILE A 45 -12.48 -0.99 5.80
N ILE A 46 -12.07 -0.90 4.53
CA ILE A 46 -12.18 0.34 3.74
C ILE A 46 -13.65 0.72 3.57
N CYS A 47 -14.50 -0.21 3.13
CA CYS A 47 -15.93 0.06 2.95
C CYS A 47 -16.61 0.46 4.26
N ASP A 48 -16.31 -0.24 5.36
CA ASP A 48 -16.87 0.06 6.68
C ASP A 48 -16.38 1.42 7.22
N PHE A 49 -15.12 1.77 6.96
CA PHE A 49 -14.57 3.07 7.34
C PHE A 49 -15.26 4.22 6.57
N ILE A 50 -15.42 4.09 5.27
CA ILE A 50 -16.13 5.10 4.47
C ILE A 50 -17.57 5.22 4.98
N LYS A 51 -18.29 4.10 5.12
CA LYS A 51 -19.68 4.07 5.51
C LYS A 51 -19.96 4.60 6.91
N ASN A 52 -19.10 4.27 7.89
CA ASN A 52 -19.38 4.54 9.30
C ASN A 52 -18.66 5.77 9.84
N VAL A 53 -17.51 6.14 9.27
CA VAL A 53 -16.68 7.26 9.73
C VAL A 53 -16.82 8.45 8.79
N ILE A 54 -16.50 8.29 7.49
CA ILE A 54 -16.57 9.39 6.52
C ILE A 54 -18.02 9.74 6.20
N LYS A 55 -18.87 8.74 5.92
CA LYS A 55 -20.33 8.84 5.67
C LYS A 55 -20.71 9.62 4.41
N GLU A 56 -19.78 9.80 3.50
CA GLU A 56 -19.98 10.43 2.21
C GLU A 56 -19.10 9.80 1.15
N LYS A 57 -19.39 10.05 -0.12
CA LYS A 57 -18.58 9.61 -1.24
C LYS A 57 -17.23 10.28 -1.17
N THR A 58 -16.14 9.52 -1.24
CA THR A 58 -14.79 10.03 -0.95
C THR A 58 -13.81 9.74 -2.08
N ASP A 59 -12.83 10.59 -2.22
CA ASP A 59 -11.66 10.37 -3.05
C ASP A 59 -10.62 9.57 -2.27
N ILE A 60 -9.82 8.74 -2.95
CA ILE A 60 -8.84 7.87 -2.28
C ILE A 60 -7.49 7.98 -2.98
N ILE A 61 -6.44 8.17 -2.18
CA ILE A 61 -5.05 7.95 -2.58
C ILE A 61 -4.57 6.64 -1.92
N ALA A 62 -4.04 5.72 -2.72
CA ALA A 62 -3.52 4.44 -2.23
C ALA A 62 -2.14 4.16 -2.79
N SER A 63 -1.25 3.57 -1.97
CA SER A 63 0.12 3.24 -2.35
C SER A 63 0.34 1.73 -2.39
N GLY A 64 1.11 1.28 -3.37
CA GLY A 64 1.60 -0.09 -3.47
C GLY A 64 0.52 -1.16 -3.45
N PHE A 65 0.55 -2.03 -2.46
CA PHE A 65 -0.37 -3.15 -2.34
C PHE A 65 -1.82 -2.71 -2.03
N SER A 66 -2.00 -1.56 -1.36
CA SER A 66 -3.31 -1.02 -1.01
C SER A 66 -4.15 -0.64 -2.23
N CYS A 67 -3.51 -0.37 -3.38
CA CYS A 67 -4.22 -0.12 -4.64
C CYS A 67 -5.15 -1.28 -5.01
N SER A 68 -4.74 -2.52 -4.74
CA SER A 68 -5.56 -3.71 -5.00
C SER A 68 -6.79 -3.79 -4.10
N PHE A 69 -6.70 -3.33 -2.86
CA PHE A 69 -7.82 -3.28 -1.93
C PHE A 69 -8.83 -2.22 -2.35
N VAL A 70 -8.33 -1.02 -2.70
CA VAL A 70 -9.18 0.08 -3.18
C VAL A 70 -9.87 -0.27 -4.49
N THR A 71 -9.16 -0.89 -5.45
CA THR A 71 -9.76 -1.38 -6.69
C THR A 71 -10.92 -2.35 -6.41
N THR A 72 -10.69 -3.30 -5.49
CA THR A 72 -11.72 -4.29 -5.14
C THR A 72 -12.88 -3.65 -4.38
N ALA A 73 -12.60 -2.68 -3.49
CA ALA A 73 -13.62 -1.93 -2.76
C ALA A 73 -14.50 -1.12 -3.72
N ALA A 74 -13.91 -0.42 -4.69
CA ALA A 74 -14.65 0.35 -5.70
C ALA A 74 -15.54 -0.54 -6.58
N ALA A 75 -15.07 -1.73 -6.94
CA ALA A 75 -15.88 -2.69 -7.68
C ALA A 75 -17.01 -3.30 -6.82
N TYR A 76 -16.81 -3.44 -5.51
CA TYR A 76 -17.80 -3.97 -4.57
C TYR A 76 -18.85 -2.95 -4.19
N ASP A 77 -18.47 -1.70 -3.90
CA ASP A 77 -19.34 -0.60 -3.53
C ASP A 77 -19.07 0.63 -4.42
N LYS A 78 -19.79 0.69 -5.54
CA LYS A 78 -19.63 1.70 -6.59
C LYS A 78 -19.99 3.12 -6.15
N GLU A 79 -20.77 3.26 -5.09
CA GLU A 79 -21.28 4.55 -4.65
C GLU A 79 -20.38 5.24 -3.61
N SER A 80 -19.54 4.49 -2.93
CA SER A 80 -18.74 4.99 -1.81
C SER A 80 -17.45 5.70 -2.23
N ILE A 81 -16.88 5.33 -3.39
CA ILE A 81 -15.60 5.86 -3.86
C ILE A 81 -15.81 6.69 -5.12
N ASN A 82 -15.22 7.90 -5.15
CA ASN A 82 -15.31 8.84 -6.28
C ASN A 82 -14.07 8.70 -7.18
N LYS A 83 -13.04 9.50 -6.99
CA LYS A 83 -11.79 9.45 -7.74
C LYS A 83 -10.75 8.62 -7.00
N ILE A 84 -9.84 8.00 -7.74
CA ILE A 84 -8.83 7.11 -7.20
C ILE A 84 -7.46 7.49 -7.75
N MET A 85 -6.52 7.80 -6.86
CA MET A 85 -5.11 7.96 -7.23
C MET A 85 -4.30 6.79 -6.69
N PHE A 86 -3.56 6.12 -7.56
CA PHE A 86 -2.63 5.05 -7.20
C PHE A 86 -1.20 5.56 -7.24
N ILE A 87 -0.41 5.19 -6.23
CA ILE A 87 1.02 5.42 -6.18
C ILE A 87 1.71 4.07 -6.31
N ASN A 88 2.49 3.89 -7.37
CA ASN A 88 3.29 2.67 -7.63
C ASN A 88 2.49 1.38 -7.38
N PRO A 89 1.39 1.14 -8.09
CA PRO A 89 0.55 -0.04 -7.86
C PRO A 89 1.29 -1.33 -8.17
N VAL A 90 0.97 -2.38 -7.43
CA VAL A 90 1.54 -3.72 -7.66
C VAL A 90 1.03 -4.28 -9.00
N SER A 91 1.91 -4.96 -9.73
CA SER A 91 1.58 -5.57 -11.02
C SER A 91 0.40 -6.55 -10.88
N MET A 92 -0.58 -6.47 -11.80
CA MET A 92 -1.74 -7.38 -11.84
C MET A 92 -1.34 -8.85 -11.98
N ILE A 93 -0.20 -9.12 -12.64
CA ILE A 93 0.35 -10.49 -12.78
C ILE A 93 0.78 -11.03 -11.41
N SER A 94 1.45 -10.20 -10.60
CA SER A 94 1.85 -10.58 -9.24
C SER A 94 0.64 -10.77 -8.34
N LEU A 95 -0.37 -9.91 -8.45
CA LEU A 95 -1.62 -10.01 -7.68
C LEU A 95 -2.47 -11.22 -8.06
N ALA A 96 -2.37 -11.72 -9.30
CA ALA A 96 -3.08 -12.92 -9.74
C ALA A 96 -2.44 -14.24 -9.26
N GLN A 97 -1.24 -14.18 -8.67
CA GLN A 97 -0.58 -15.38 -8.14
C GLN A 97 -1.33 -15.92 -6.91
N THR A 98 -1.60 -17.21 -6.92
CA THR A 98 -2.28 -17.89 -5.82
C THR A 98 -1.30 -18.53 -4.83
N THR A 99 -1.75 -18.74 -3.60
CA THR A 99 -1.00 -19.42 -2.54
C THR A 99 -0.66 -20.86 -2.94
N THR A 100 0.61 -21.24 -2.88
CA THR A 100 1.10 -22.60 -3.15
C THR A 100 1.28 -23.41 -1.86
N LYS A 101 1.57 -24.72 -1.98
CA LYS A 101 1.93 -25.55 -0.81
C LYS A 101 3.20 -25.06 -0.10
N LYS A 102 4.17 -24.55 -0.86
CA LYS A 102 5.42 -23.95 -0.30
C LYS A 102 5.11 -22.68 0.48
N ASP A 103 4.25 -21.83 -0.05
CA ASP A 103 3.83 -20.58 0.62
C ASP A 103 3.10 -20.89 1.94
N LYS A 104 2.22 -21.90 1.96
CA LYS A 104 1.54 -22.37 3.19
C LYS A 104 2.54 -22.88 4.24
N LEU A 105 3.52 -23.65 3.80
CA LEU A 105 4.56 -24.17 4.68
C LEU A 105 5.42 -23.04 5.25
N PHE A 106 5.79 -22.08 4.42
CA PHE A 106 6.53 -20.88 4.87
C PHE A 106 5.73 -20.10 5.94
N LYS A 107 4.44 -19.83 5.67
CA LYS A 107 3.54 -19.18 6.64
C LYS A 107 3.51 -19.94 7.97
N PHE A 108 3.34 -21.26 7.92
CA PHE A 108 3.33 -22.10 9.11
C PHE A 108 4.60 -21.93 9.95
N PHE A 109 5.80 -21.94 9.33
CA PHE A 109 7.06 -21.78 10.05
C PHE A 109 7.22 -20.37 10.66
N ILE A 110 6.83 -19.32 9.94
CA ILE A 110 6.88 -17.94 10.46
C ILE A 110 5.92 -17.76 11.64
N GLU A 111 4.79 -18.46 11.66
CA GLU A 111 3.80 -18.36 12.72
C GLU A 111 4.10 -19.23 13.94
N LEU A 112 5.12 -20.08 13.90
CA LEU A 112 5.55 -20.82 15.10
C LEU A 112 5.92 -19.87 16.25
N PRO A 113 5.58 -20.22 17.50
CA PRO A 113 5.71 -19.33 18.64
C PRO A 113 7.12 -18.78 18.86
N ILE A 114 8.11 -19.64 19.01
CA ILE A 114 9.49 -19.24 19.36
C ILE A 114 10.30 -19.04 18.09
N PHE A 115 10.40 -20.07 17.27
CA PHE A 115 11.24 -20.08 16.08
C PHE A 115 10.80 -19.03 15.04
N GLY A 116 9.51 -18.97 14.72
CA GLY A 116 8.99 -18.01 13.76
C GLY A 116 9.10 -16.56 14.26
N THR A 117 8.93 -16.32 15.55
CA THR A 117 9.13 -15.00 16.15
C THR A 117 10.60 -14.57 16.06
N PHE A 118 11.54 -15.46 16.33
CA PHE A 118 12.96 -15.19 16.16
C PHE A 118 13.32 -14.82 14.71
N ILE A 119 12.87 -15.62 13.74
CA ILE A 119 13.09 -15.32 12.31
C ILE A 119 12.45 -13.99 11.93
N TYR A 120 11.22 -13.72 12.35
CA TYR A 120 10.55 -12.46 12.08
C TYR A 120 11.35 -11.26 12.59
N HIS A 121 11.88 -11.31 13.81
CA HIS A 121 12.71 -10.22 14.37
C HIS A 121 14.01 -9.99 13.59
N ILE A 122 14.59 -11.03 12.99
CA ILE A 122 15.74 -10.86 12.09
C ILE A 122 15.29 -10.11 10.81
N ILE A 123 14.17 -10.52 10.21
CA ILE A 123 13.65 -9.93 8.98
C ILE A 123 13.28 -8.43 9.17
N VAL A 124 12.77 -8.07 10.34
CA VAL A 124 12.38 -6.69 10.67
C VAL A 124 13.38 -5.99 11.59
N SER A 125 14.63 -6.43 11.60
CA SER A 125 15.69 -5.74 12.35
C SER A 125 15.94 -4.34 11.77
N ARG A 126 16.48 -3.41 12.57
CA ARG A 126 16.79 -2.06 12.10
C ARG A 126 17.72 -2.07 10.88
N GLU A 127 18.71 -2.95 10.89
CA GLU A 127 19.67 -3.11 9.81
C GLU A 127 18.95 -3.55 8.50
N THR A 128 18.14 -4.62 8.59
CA THR A 128 17.39 -5.13 7.42
C THR A 128 16.39 -4.09 6.87
N ILE A 129 15.70 -3.36 7.74
CA ILE A 129 14.78 -2.28 7.33
C ILE A 129 15.58 -1.17 6.66
N ASN A 130 16.69 -0.73 7.25
CA ASN A 130 17.54 0.31 6.70
C ASN A 130 18.06 -0.08 5.30
N ASP A 131 18.62 -1.26 5.16
CA ASP A 131 19.14 -1.75 3.88
C ASP A 131 18.03 -1.84 2.82
N PHE A 132 16.84 -2.29 3.22
CA PHE A 132 15.69 -2.35 2.32
C PHE A 132 15.25 -0.96 1.84
N PHE A 133 15.26 0.04 2.71
CA PHE A 133 14.96 1.42 2.35
C PHE A 133 16.00 1.99 1.39
N LEU A 134 17.29 1.84 1.72
CA LEU A 134 18.39 2.36 0.90
C LEU A 134 18.44 1.72 -0.49
N ASP A 135 18.29 0.39 -0.56
CA ASP A 135 18.47 -0.33 -1.82
C ASP A 135 17.23 -0.36 -2.70
N LYS A 136 16.04 -0.42 -2.09
CA LYS A 136 14.80 -0.75 -2.80
C LYS A 136 13.78 0.36 -2.87
N LEU A 137 13.67 1.20 -1.84
CA LEU A 137 12.52 2.10 -1.70
C LEU A 137 12.83 3.55 -2.06
N TYR A 138 14.06 4.02 -1.86
CA TYR A 138 14.43 5.40 -2.12
C TYR A 138 15.27 5.56 -3.39
N TYR A 139 15.01 6.63 -4.13
CA TYR A 139 15.83 7.08 -5.26
C TYR A 139 17.19 7.55 -4.77
N ASN A 140 17.19 8.43 -3.76
CA ASN A 140 18.41 8.92 -3.14
C ASN A 140 18.58 8.33 -1.73
N PRO A 141 19.50 7.36 -1.54
CA PRO A 141 19.70 6.73 -0.24
C PRO A 141 20.19 7.69 0.85
N PHE A 142 20.75 8.85 0.49
CA PHE A 142 21.18 9.87 1.45
C PHE A 142 20.03 10.73 2.00
N HIS A 143 18.84 10.63 1.42
CA HIS A 143 17.65 11.37 1.84
C HIS A 143 16.68 10.53 2.70
N VAL A 144 17.08 9.33 3.10
CA VAL A 144 16.26 8.51 3.98
C VAL A 144 16.20 9.14 5.35
N ASP A 145 15.02 9.58 5.75
CA ASP A 145 14.78 10.22 7.03
C ASP A 145 14.78 9.17 8.15
N LYS A 146 15.53 9.47 9.23
CA LYS A 146 15.60 8.58 10.39
C LYS A 146 14.23 8.36 11.03
N ASP A 147 13.39 9.40 11.05
CA ASP A 147 12.06 9.31 11.65
C ASP A 147 11.14 8.35 10.86
N VAL A 148 11.30 8.31 9.53
CA VAL A 148 10.61 7.32 8.68
C VAL A 148 11.06 5.90 9.04
N LEU A 149 12.37 5.66 9.15
CA LEU A 149 12.92 4.36 9.53
C LEU A 149 12.44 3.93 10.92
N ASP A 150 12.45 4.85 11.88
CA ASP A 150 11.98 4.58 13.25
C ASP A 150 10.48 4.25 13.26
N ALA A 151 9.65 4.97 12.51
CA ALA A 151 8.21 4.69 12.39
C ALA A 151 7.94 3.29 11.79
N TYR A 152 8.69 2.88 10.77
CA TYR A 152 8.57 1.55 10.18
C TYR A 152 9.04 0.45 11.12
N TYR A 153 10.15 0.68 11.83
CA TYR A 153 10.66 -0.25 12.83
C TYR A 153 9.64 -0.45 13.96
N GLU A 154 9.11 0.63 14.51
CA GLU A 154 8.09 0.58 15.56
C GLU A 154 6.83 -0.13 15.09
N ALA A 155 6.34 0.20 13.89
CA ALA A 155 5.16 -0.44 13.30
C ALA A 155 5.34 -1.96 13.14
N ALA A 156 6.55 -2.42 12.78
CA ALA A 156 6.87 -3.84 12.64
C ALA A 156 6.95 -4.58 13.97
N HIS A 157 7.29 -3.89 15.08
CA HIS A 157 7.45 -4.51 16.40
C HIS A 157 6.25 -4.33 17.33
N LYS A 158 5.35 -3.38 17.02
CA LYS A 158 4.12 -3.18 17.77
C LYS A 158 3.22 -4.42 17.64
N GLY A 159 2.57 -4.82 18.74
CA GLY A 159 1.66 -5.98 18.76
C GLY A 159 2.34 -7.31 19.09
N GLY A 160 3.64 -7.30 19.37
CA GLY A 160 4.37 -8.46 19.92
C GLY A 160 4.25 -9.70 19.02
N TYR A 161 3.81 -10.81 19.59
CA TYR A 161 3.73 -12.11 18.92
C TYR A 161 2.93 -12.08 17.59
N TYR A 162 1.88 -11.28 17.49
CA TYR A 162 1.01 -11.24 16.31
C TYR A 162 1.50 -10.32 15.18
N ALA A 163 2.53 -9.50 15.43
CA ALA A 163 3.06 -8.59 14.40
C ALA A 163 3.50 -9.32 13.11
N LYS A 164 3.96 -10.57 13.23
CA LYS A 164 4.40 -11.41 12.11
C LYS A 164 3.26 -11.94 11.23
N CYS A 165 1.99 -11.93 11.70
CA CYS A 165 0.87 -12.53 10.97
C CYS A 165 0.53 -11.80 9.67
N LEU A 166 0.66 -10.47 9.64
CA LEU A 166 0.51 -9.69 8.40
C LEU A 166 1.61 -10.06 7.40
N TYR A 167 2.87 -10.04 7.83
CA TYR A 167 4.01 -10.39 6.99
C TYR A 167 3.89 -11.82 6.42
N SER A 168 3.56 -12.80 7.26
CA SER A 168 3.39 -14.19 6.84
C SER A 168 2.25 -14.37 5.84
N SER A 169 1.15 -13.63 6.02
CA SER A 169 0.00 -13.67 5.12
C SER A 169 0.32 -13.04 3.77
N GLN A 170 1.01 -11.89 3.74
CA GLN A 170 1.43 -11.23 2.52
C GLN A 170 2.44 -12.09 1.75
N SER A 171 3.51 -12.56 2.42
CA SER A 171 4.54 -13.39 1.80
C SER A 171 3.99 -14.72 1.26
N ALA A 172 2.96 -15.27 1.91
CA ALA A 172 2.27 -16.46 1.44
C ALA A 172 1.11 -16.18 0.47
N LYS A 173 0.99 -14.94 -0.04
CA LYS A 173 0.03 -14.52 -1.07
C LYS A 173 -1.44 -14.66 -0.69
N TYR A 174 -1.76 -14.69 0.62
CA TYR A 174 -3.17 -14.70 1.06
C TYR A 174 -3.87 -13.36 0.82
N MET A 175 -3.11 -12.28 0.67
CA MET A 175 -3.63 -10.94 0.36
C MET A 175 -3.79 -10.70 -1.14
N ASN A 176 -3.26 -11.61 -1.97
CA ASN A 176 -3.36 -11.52 -3.42
C ASN A 176 -4.79 -11.75 -3.92
N ILE A 177 -5.18 -11.02 -4.94
CA ILE A 177 -6.42 -11.20 -5.68
C ILE A 177 -6.24 -10.74 -7.12
N ASN A 178 -6.83 -11.44 -8.08
CA ASN A 178 -6.83 -10.99 -9.46
C ASN A 178 -7.82 -9.84 -9.63
N ILE A 179 -7.28 -8.63 -9.76
CA ILE A 179 -8.08 -7.40 -9.89
C ILE A 179 -8.37 -7.00 -11.35
N ARG A 180 -7.91 -7.78 -12.34
CA ARG A 180 -8.03 -7.40 -13.76
C ARG A 180 -9.46 -7.02 -14.14
N HIS A 181 -10.43 -7.87 -13.79
CA HIS A 181 -11.83 -7.60 -14.10
C HIS A 181 -12.38 -6.39 -13.32
N ALA A 182 -11.93 -6.18 -12.10
CA ALA A 182 -12.31 -4.99 -11.32
C ALA A 182 -11.79 -3.71 -12.00
N VAL A 183 -10.52 -3.66 -12.39
CA VAL A 183 -9.93 -2.51 -13.12
C VAL A 183 -10.68 -2.23 -14.42
N GLU A 184 -11.13 -3.28 -15.15
CA GLU A 184 -11.87 -3.17 -16.38
C GLU A 184 -13.30 -2.62 -16.17
N SER A 185 -13.93 -2.93 -15.03
CA SER A 185 -15.36 -2.73 -14.79
C SER A 185 -15.73 -1.53 -13.93
N ILE A 186 -14.75 -0.91 -13.24
CA ILE A 186 -15.02 0.30 -12.43
C ILE A 186 -15.08 1.54 -13.31
N ASP A 187 -16.07 2.39 -13.03
CA ASP A 187 -16.32 3.64 -13.78
C ASP A 187 -15.64 4.86 -13.12
N ASN A 188 -14.87 4.63 -12.06
CA ASN A 188 -14.14 5.67 -11.36
C ASN A 188 -13.03 6.27 -12.23
N SER A 189 -12.81 7.58 -12.14
CA SER A 189 -11.57 8.18 -12.66
C SER A 189 -10.38 7.67 -11.87
N ILE A 190 -9.42 7.08 -12.58
CA ILE A 190 -8.20 6.53 -11.99
C ILE A 190 -6.99 7.27 -12.55
N TYR A 191 -6.12 7.71 -11.64
CA TYR A 191 -4.85 8.33 -11.96
C TYR A 191 -3.71 7.56 -11.32
N ILE A 192 -2.69 7.19 -12.08
CA ILE A 192 -1.52 6.48 -11.56
C ILE A 192 -0.33 7.42 -11.51
N VAL A 193 0.25 7.57 -10.33
CA VAL A 193 1.50 8.28 -10.12
C VAL A 193 2.60 7.26 -9.88
N GLU A 194 3.64 7.30 -10.69
CA GLU A 194 4.81 6.44 -10.53
C GLU A 194 6.07 7.25 -10.23
N GLY A 195 6.99 6.69 -9.45
CA GLY A 195 8.34 7.22 -9.32
C GLY A 195 9.18 6.91 -10.56
N GLU A 196 10.03 7.86 -10.98
CA GLU A 196 10.88 7.73 -12.18
C GLU A 196 11.75 6.46 -12.14
N ASP A 197 12.26 6.08 -10.96
CA ASP A 197 13.13 4.92 -10.75
C ASP A 197 12.42 3.70 -10.14
N GLU A 198 11.07 3.68 -10.16
CA GLU A 198 10.32 2.52 -9.68
C GLU A 198 10.54 1.31 -10.59
N PRO A 199 11.01 0.17 -10.06
CA PRO A 199 11.31 -1.00 -10.87
C PRO A 199 10.09 -1.49 -11.67
N ASN A 200 10.19 -1.49 -12.99
CA ASN A 200 9.12 -1.84 -13.93
C ASN A 200 7.87 -0.92 -13.85
N GLY A 201 7.96 0.27 -13.27
CA GLY A 201 6.85 1.19 -13.10
C GLY A 201 6.11 1.42 -14.40
N ALA A 202 6.78 1.94 -15.44
CA ALA A 202 6.18 2.19 -16.74
C ALA A 202 5.48 0.96 -17.36
N ALA A 203 6.07 -0.23 -17.22
CA ALA A 203 5.44 -1.46 -17.73
C ALA A 203 4.20 -1.87 -16.92
N ILE A 204 4.17 -1.57 -15.63
CA ILE A 204 3.01 -1.79 -14.78
C ILE A 204 1.89 -0.82 -15.17
N VAL A 205 2.20 0.47 -15.30
CA VAL A 205 1.25 1.50 -15.75
C VAL A 205 0.65 1.13 -17.10
N GLU A 206 1.48 0.78 -18.09
CA GLU A 206 1.02 0.34 -19.41
C GLU A 206 0.08 -0.88 -19.33
N ALA A 207 0.36 -1.82 -18.42
CA ALA A 207 -0.50 -2.98 -18.21
C ALA A 207 -1.88 -2.61 -17.64
N TYR A 208 -1.96 -1.63 -16.74
CA TYR A 208 -3.23 -1.09 -16.24
C TYR A 208 -3.99 -0.35 -17.34
N GLN A 209 -3.32 0.51 -18.10
CA GLN A 209 -3.92 1.26 -19.22
C GLN A 209 -4.41 0.35 -20.36
N LYS A 210 -3.75 -0.79 -20.61
CA LYS A 210 -4.24 -1.81 -21.55
C LYS A 210 -5.56 -2.46 -21.11
N VAL A 211 -5.81 -2.53 -19.82
CA VAL A 211 -7.06 -3.09 -19.28
C VAL A 211 -8.15 -2.03 -19.19
N ASN A 212 -7.79 -0.82 -18.79
CA ASN A 212 -8.70 0.32 -18.74
C ASN A 212 -8.03 1.57 -19.39
N PRO A 213 -8.30 1.85 -20.66
CA PRO A 213 -7.67 2.95 -21.37
C PRO A 213 -8.00 4.37 -20.85
N ALA A 214 -8.98 4.49 -19.96
CA ALA A 214 -9.31 5.76 -19.31
C ALA A 214 -8.37 6.12 -18.14
N ILE A 215 -7.46 5.22 -17.77
CA ILE A 215 -6.46 5.48 -16.72
C ILE A 215 -5.42 6.46 -17.24
N GLU A 216 -5.30 7.59 -16.57
CA GLU A 216 -4.25 8.57 -16.80
C GLU A 216 -3.06 8.30 -15.87
N SER A 217 -1.89 8.82 -16.21
CA SER A 217 -0.70 8.63 -15.38
C SER A 217 0.31 9.77 -15.49
N ALA A 218 1.12 9.94 -14.44
CA ALA A 218 2.29 10.79 -14.44
C ALA A 218 3.47 10.10 -13.76
N THR A 219 4.68 10.48 -14.19
CA THR A 219 5.95 10.06 -13.58
C THR A 219 6.52 11.21 -12.77
N ILE A 220 6.83 10.97 -11.50
CA ILE A 220 7.44 11.95 -10.61
C ILE A 220 8.96 11.84 -10.70
N PRO A 221 9.66 12.90 -11.11
CA PRO A 221 11.11 12.87 -11.24
C PRO A 221 11.83 12.75 -9.89
N CYS A 222 13.04 12.21 -9.92
CA CYS A 222 13.91 12.06 -8.74
C CYS A 222 13.21 11.33 -7.58
N SER A 223 12.40 10.34 -7.88
CA SER A 223 11.69 9.53 -6.89
C SER A 223 11.61 8.08 -7.32
N LYS A 224 11.39 7.19 -6.35
CA LYS A 224 11.25 5.75 -6.54
C LYS A 224 9.93 5.27 -5.94
N HIS A 225 9.96 4.50 -4.86
CA HIS A 225 8.75 3.89 -4.28
C HIS A 225 7.83 4.88 -3.58
N PHE A 226 8.39 5.98 -3.06
CA PHE A 226 7.68 6.98 -2.28
C PHE A 226 7.71 8.39 -2.92
N PRO A 227 7.14 8.61 -4.12
CA PRO A 227 7.16 9.92 -4.77
C PRO A 227 6.56 11.04 -3.89
N HIS A 228 5.56 10.74 -3.08
CA HIS A 228 4.92 11.65 -2.13
C HIS A 228 5.81 12.01 -0.91
N ILE A 229 6.94 11.30 -0.72
CA ILE A 229 7.95 11.62 0.31
C ILE A 229 9.19 12.24 -0.32
N GLU A 230 9.63 11.73 -1.47
CA GLU A 230 10.90 12.10 -2.09
C GLU A 230 10.80 13.38 -2.92
N ASN A 231 9.65 13.64 -3.56
CA ASN A 231 9.40 14.85 -4.34
C ASN A 231 7.97 15.36 -4.08
N VAL A 232 7.77 15.93 -2.89
CA VAL A 232 6.48 16.38 -2.38
C VAL A 232 5.83 17.41 -3.31
N GLU A 233 6.61 18.38 -3.84
CA GLU A 233 6.09 19.45 -4.69
C GLU A 233 5.50 18.91 -5.98
N ALA A 234 6.26 18.07 -6.72
CA ALA A 234 5.78 17.46 -7.95
C ALA A 234 4.60 16.51 -7.71
N PHE A 235 4.58 15.81 -6.56
CA PHE A 235 3.45 14.96 -6.21
C PHE A 235 2.18 15.78 -5.93
N LEU A 236 2.27 16.84 -5.15
CA LEU A 236 1.12 17.72 -4.83
C LEU A 236 0.58 18.44 -6.06
N GLU A 237 1.44 18.78 -7.03
CA GLU A 237 0.99 19.30 -8.33
C GLU A 237 0.07 18.29 -9.05
N GLN A 238 0.42 17.02 -9.04
CA GLN A 238 -0.43 15.98 -9.63
C GLN A 238 -1.73 15.77 -8.85
N VAL A 239 -1.68 15.86 -7.52
CA VAL A 239 -2.88 15.79 -6.68
C VAL A 239 -3.83 16.95 -6.99
N GLY A 240 -3.35 18.19 -7.03
CA GLY A 240 -4.17 19.35 -7.34
C GLY A 240 -4.69 19.40 -8.78
N ALA A 241 -3.99 18.74 -9.73
CA ALA A 241 -4.47 18.61 -11.09
C ALA A 241 -5.59 17.55 -11.23
N PHE A 242 -5.60 16.54 -10.37
CA PHE A 242 -6.54 15.43 -10.48
C PHE A 242 -7.77 15.57 -9.58
N PHE A 243 -7.63 16.03 -8.33
CA PHE A 243 -8.75 16.19 -7.40
C PHE A 243 -9.38 17.57 -7.45
#